data_f8998d138a6b6e888e839eb3803bf925
#
_entry.id   f8998d138a6b6e888e839eb3803bf925
#
_cell.length_a   1.000
_cell.length_b   1.000
_cell.length_c   1.000
_cell.angle_alpha   90.00
_cell.angle_beta   90.00
_cell.angle_gamma   90.00
#
_symmetry.space_group_name_H-M   'P 1'
#
loop_
_entity.id
_entity.type
_entity.pdbx_description
1 polymer ?
#
loop_
_entity_poly.entity_id
_entity_poly.type
_entity_poly.pdbx_seq_one_letter_code
_entity_poly.pdbx_strand_id
1 'polypeptide(L)'
;MGQKFYIETLGCPKNQVDSEKIIGTLLADGLTATTDPSKADVVVVNTCAFIDEARKESIDTLLTLDDQRKRSSRLVVTGCMAERYGDELAEALPEADQIAGFGVPIQVGRKPIKVTGAVPKFDLLNLPRPKSSSPWAYIKIAEGCDRSCGFCAIPSFRGPQVSRDVSAILAEVEQVDVREIVLVAQDLASYGKDRPDELGAGSIVQLVRDVSSMVDWVRLLYLYPSDLSDELIDAILATGVPYFDLSLQHVSKAH
;
A
#
# COMPACT_ATOMS: atom_id res chain seq x y z
N MET A 1 18.79 1.19 -25.53
CA MET A 1 17.85 0.32 -24.82
C MET A 1 17.34 1.06 -23.61
N GLY A 2 16.02 1.02 -23.32
CA GLY A 2 15.46 1.67 -22.14
C GLY A 2 15.95 1.00 -20.86
N GLN A 3 15.99 1.77 -19.76
CA GLN A 3 16.36 1.25 -18.44
C GLN A 3 15.28 0.27 -17.94
N LYS A 4 15.71 -0.74 -17.19
CA LYS A 4 14.84 -1.76 -16.62
C LYS A 4 14.77 -1.65 -15.10
N PHE A 5 13.59 -1.95 -14.54
CA PHE A 5 13.42 -2.05 -13.10
C PHE A 5 12.90 -3.44 -12.69
N TYR A 6 13.30 -3.86 -11.51
CA TYR A 6 12.75 -4.99 -10.77
C TYR A 6 12.15 -4.46 -9.49
N ILE A 7 11.02 -4.98 -9.07
CA ILE A 7 10.40 -4.65 -7.79
C ILE A 7 10.08 -5.91 -7.01
N GLU A 8 10.50 -5.95 -5.76
CA GLU A 8 10.12 -6.95 -4.76
C GLU A 8 9.18 -6.33 -3.76
N THR A 9 8.08 -7.01 -3.46
CA THR A 9 7.06 -6.52 -2.55
C THR A 9 6.90 -7.45 -1.37
N LEU A 10 7.17 -6.95 -0.18
CA LEU A 10 7.06 -7.69 1.06
C LEU A 10 5.91 -7.18 1.92
N GLY A 11 5.36 -8.06 2.74
CA GLY A 11 4.36 -7.73 3.74
C GLY A 11 2.91 -7.87 3.25
N CYS A 12 2.11 -6.82 3.34
CA CYS A 12 0.65 -6.91 3.29
C CYS A 12 0.06 -6.35 1.98
N PRO A 13 -1.25 -6.58 1.72
CA PRO A 13 -1.98 -6.01 0.58
C PRO A 13 -1.80 -4.51 0.37
N LYS A 14 -1.62 -3.73 1.43
CA LYS A 14 -1.38 -2.28 1.33
C LYS A 14 -0.03 -1.98 0.67
N ASN A 15 1.00 -2.75 1.02
CA ASN A 15 2.31 -2.64 0.36
C ASN A 15 2.24 -3.07 -1.12
N GLN A 16 1.38 -4.04 -1.45
CA GLN A 16 1.18 -4.42 -2.86
C GLN A 16 0.60 -3.24 -3.66
N VAL A 17 -0.42 -2.55 -3.15
CA VAL A 17 -0.95 -1.34 -3.81
C VAL A 17 0.14 -0.28 -3.95
N ASP A 18 0.95 -0.05 -2.90
CA ASP A 18 2.06 0.91 -2.96
C ASP A 18 3.07 0.54 -4.05
N SER A 19 3.43 -0.75 -4.18
CA SER A 19 4.30 -1.24 -5.25
C SER A 19 3.70 -1.04 -6.64
N GLU A 20 2.41 -1.30 -6.82
CA GLU A 20 1.74 -1.11 -8.11
C GLU A 20 1.70 0.38 -8.51
N LYS A 21 1.57 1.29 -7.55
CA LYS A 21 1.69 2.74 -7.78
C LYS A 21 3.13 3.11 -8.20
N ILE A 22 4.14 2.54 -7.54
CA ILE A 22 5.55 2.70 -7.93
C ILE A 22 5.79 2.16 -9.34
N ILE A 23 5.29 0.98 -9.66
CA ILE A 23 5.38 0.40 -11.02
C ILE A 23 4.77 1.34 -12.05
N GLY A 24 3.56 1.86 -11.80
CA GLY A 24 2.91 2.82 -12.68
C GLY A 24 3.76 4.07 -12.94
N THR A 25 4.40 4.61 -11.90
CA THR A 25 5.29 5.76 -12.01
C THR A 25 6.54 5.44 -12.82
N LEU A 26 7.22 4.31 -12.55
CA LEU A 26 8.42 3.92 -13.29
C LEU A 26 8.14 3.61 -14.77
N LEU A 27 6.97 3.03 -15.08
CA LEU A 27 6.52 2.82 -16.47
C LEU A 27 6.25 4.17 -17.17
N ALA A 28 5.62 5.13 -16.49
CA ALA A 28 5.37 6.47 -17.01
C ALA A 28 6.68 7.23 -17.27
N ASP A 29 7.72 6.98 -16.48
CA ASP A 29 9.08 7.51 -16.66
C ASP A 29 9.86 6.80 -17.80
N GLY A 30 9.24 5.84 -18.48
CA GLY A 30 9.80 5.16 -19.66
C GLY A 30 10.69 3.96 -19.35
N LEU A 31 10.69 3.47 -18.11
CA LEU A 31 11.37 2.24 -17.74
C LEU A 31 10.52 1.02 -18.14
N THR A 32 11.15 -0.13 -18.29
CA THR A 32 10.49 -1.42 -18.52
C THR A 32 10.69 -2.35 -17.33
N ALA A 33 9.61 -3.04 -16.94
CA ALA A 33 9.70 -4.04 -15.87
C ALA A 33 10.47 -5.29 -16.32
N THR A 34 11.17 -5.92 -15.37
CA THR A 34 11.79 -7.24 -15.55
C THR A 34 11.51 -8.11 -14.34
N THR A 35 11.39 -9.41 -14.54
CA THR A 35 11.27 -10.42 -13.48
C THR A 35 12.62 -10.95 -12.99
N ASP A 36 13.73 -10.49 -13.60
CA ASP A 36 15.09 -10.94 -13.31
C ASP A 36 15.90 -9.76 -12.73
N PRO A 37 16.23 -9.78 -11.42
CA PRO A 37 16.96 -8.69 -10.76
C PRO A 37 18.36 -8.46 -11.36
N SER A 38 18.99 -9.50 -11.93
CA SER A 38 20.30 -9.39 -12.57
C SER A 38 20.27 -8.56 -13.87
N LYS A 39 19.10 -8.33 -14.43
CA LYS A 39 18.88 -7.53 -15.66
C LYS A 39 18.37 -6.13 -15.38
N ALA A 40 18.01 -5.83 -14.12
CA ALA A 40 17.49 -4.53 -13.73
C ALA A 40 18.59 -3.46 -13.64
N ASP A 41 18.25 -2.22 -13.99
CA ASP A 41 19.07 -1.03 -13.73
C ASP A 41 18.72 -0.40 -12.37
N VAL A 42 17.49 -0.65 -11.92
CA VAL A 42 16.99 -0.27 -10.59
C VAL A 42 16.28 -1.48 -9.98
N VAL A 43 16.71 -1.87 -8.79
CA VAL A 43 16.07 -2.89 -7.96
C VAL A 43 15.39 -2.17 -6.82
N VAL A 44 14.08 -2.31 -6.69
CA VAL A 44 13.25 -1.68 -5.64
C VAL A 44 12.76 -2.76 -4.71
N VAL A 45 12.93 -2.57 -3.41
CA VAL A 45 12.36 -3.45 -2.37
C VAL A 45 11.39 -2.66 -1.52
N ASN A 46 10.11 -2.97 -1.64
CA ASN A 46 9.05 -2.41 -0.80
C ASN A 46 8.92 -3.27 0.47
N THR A 47 9.44 -2.75 1.57
CA THR A 47 9.69 -3.49 2.80
C THR A 47 8.53 -3.42 3.79
N CYS A 48 8.47 -4.43 4.68
CA CYS A 48 7.58 -4.48 5.82
C CYS A 48 8.35 -4.22 7.13
N ALA A 49 7.70 -3.56 8.11
CA ALA A 49 8.27 -3.30 9.43
C ALA A 49 7.29 -3.60 10.58
N PHE A 50 6.24 -4.38 10.32
CA PHE A 50 5.16 -4.57 11.29
C PHE A 50 5.59 -5.44 12.48
N ILE A 51 6.14 -6.62 12.23
CA ILE A 51 6.65 -7.56 13.24
C ILE A 51 8.12 -7.85 12.99
N ASP A 52 8.79 -8.47 13.96
CA ASP A 52 10.23 -8.77 13.91
C ASP A 52 10.58 -9.70 12.75
N GLU A 53 9.77 -10.72 12.51
CA GLU A 53 9.93 -11.67 11.42
C GLU A 53 9.87 -10.97 10.06
N ALA A 54 8.91 -10.06 9.87
CA ALA A 54 8.79 -9.30 8.62
C ALA A 54 9.94 -8.31 8.40
N ARG A 55 10.52 -7.76 9.49
CA ARG A 55 11.75 -6.95 9.39
C ARG A 55 12.94 -7.78 8.97
N LYS A 56 13.10 -8.96 9.59
CA LYS A 56 14.15 -9.89 9.22
C LYS A 56 14.04 -10.35 7.77
N GLU A 57 12.84 -10.76 7.35
CA GLU A 57 12.58 -11.12 5.94
C GLU A 57 12.96 -9.98 5.00
N SER A 58 12.61 -8.73 5.37
CA SER A 58 12.95 -7.55 4.55
C SER A 58 14.47 -7.38 4.40
N ILE A 59 15.23 -7.53 5.48
CA ILE A 59 16.70 -7.42 5.45
C ILE A 59 17.31 -8.58 4.66
N ASP A 60 16.90 -9.82 4.92
CA ASP A 60 17.42 -11.01 4.23
C ASP A 60 17.16 -10.93 2.72
N THR A 61 15.99 -10.42 2.32
CA THR A 61 15.63 -10.20 0.92
C THR A 61 16.50 -9.11 0.27
N LEU A 62 16.73 -8.00 0.98
CA LEU A 62 17.59 -6.92 0.50
C LEU A 62 19.00 -7.40 0.22
N LEU A 63 19.62 -8.12 1.15
CA LEU A 63 20.97 -8.68 0.99
C LEU A 63 21.03 -9.70 -0.15
N THR A 64 20.01 -10.56 -0.27
CA THR A 64 19.92 -11.53 -1.36
C THR A 64 19.84 -10.84 -2.73
N LEU A 65 19.06 -9.77 -2.84
CA LEU A 65 18.90 -9.01 -4.09
C LEU A 65 20.14 -8.17 -4.40
N ASP A 66 20.87 -7.69 -3.39
CA ASP A 66 22.17 -7.04 -3.58
C ASP A 66 23.18 -7.98 -4.23
N ASP A 67 23.27 -9.23 -3.75
CA ASP A 67 24.13 -10.26 -4.33
C ASP A 67 23.74 -10.65 -5.77
N GLN A 68 22.44 -10.62 -6.09
CA GLN A 68 21.90 -11.02 -7.40
C GLN A 68 21.94 -9.90 -8.46
N ARG A 69 21.84 -8.66 -8.03
CA ARG A 69 21.81 -7.51 -8.94
C ARG A 69 23.14 -7.31 -9.65
N LYS A 70 23.12 -6.69 -10.83
CA LYS A 70 24.37 -6.26 -11.47
C LYS A 70 24.99 -5.09 -10.69
N ARG A 71 26.33 -5.04 -10.62
CA ARG A 71 27.08 -4.01 -9.87
C ARG A 71 26.77 -2.56 -10.29
N SER A 72 26.27 -2.36 -11.50
CA SER A 72 25.90 -1.03 -12.02
C SER A 72 24.45 -0.62 -11.71
N SER A 73 23.64 -1.52 -11.18
CA SER A 73 22.27 -1.23 -10.80
C SER A 73 22.20 -0.48 -9.48
N ARG A 74 21.06 0.18 -9.23
CA ARG A 74 20.76 0.81 -7.94
C ARG A 74 19.83 -0.08 -7.14
N LEU A 75 20.10 -0.21 -5.83
CA LEU A 75 19.21 -0.82 -4.86
C LEU A 75 18.48 0.27 -4.07
N VAL A 76 17.16 0.28 -4.19
CA VAL A 76 16.29 1.25 -3.53
C VAL A 76 15.42 0.53 -2.52
N VAL A 77 15.48 0.95 -1.27
CA VAL A 77 14.64 0.45 -0.19
C VAL A 77 13.51 1.43 0.04
N THR A 78 12.27 0.96 0.03
CA THR A 78 11.08 1.76 0.31
C THR A 78 10.11 1.00 1.22
N GLY A 79 8.95 1.57 1.50
CA GLY A 79 7.92 0.95 2.31
C GLY A 79 8.03 1.21 3.79
N CYS A 80 7.36 0.38 4.60
CA CYS A 80 7.22 0.60 6.04
C CYS A 80 8.54 0.68 6.79
N MET A 81 9.56 -0.11 6.40
CA MET A 81 10.84 -0.10 7.09
C MET A 81 11.63 1.16 6.77
N ALA A 82 11.65 1.59 5.50
CA ALA A 82 12.27 2.84 5.09
C ALA A 82 11.62 4.06 5.78
N GLU A 83 10.30 4.08 5.90
CA GLU A 83 9.57 5.16 6.56
C GLU A 83 9.80 5.19 8.07
N ARG A 84 9.91 4.01 8.70
CA ARG A 84 10.03 3.88 10.15
C ARG A 84 11.43 4.17 10.66
N TYR A 85 12.46 3.74 9.94
CA TYR A 85 13.84 3.75 10.41
C TYR A 85 14.74 4.72 9.63
N GLY A 86 14.32 5.19 8.46
CA GLY A 86 14.98 6.28 7.73
C GLY A 86 16.51 6.26 7.77
N ASP A 87 17.09 7.23 8.46
CA ASP A 87 18.55 7.41 8.56
C ASP A 87 19.25 6.23 9.26
N GLU A 88 18.65 5.64 10.31
CA GLU A 88 19.21 4.45 10.99
C GLU A 88 19.35 3.29 10.02
N LEU A 89 18.37 3.10 9.13
CA LEU A 89 18.41 2.08 8.10
C LEU A 89 19.49 2.37 7.05
N ALA A 90 19.68 3.63 6.69
CA ALA A 90 20.71 4.04 5.75
C ALA A 90 22.14 3.79 6.30
N GLU A 91 22.33 4.00 7.61
CA GLU A 91 23.61 3.71 8.28
C GLU A 91 23.85 2.19 8.41
N ALA A 92 22.80 1.40 8.65
CA ALA A 92 22.87 -0.04 8.88
C ALA A 92 22.98 -0.87 7.58
N LEU A 93 22.54 -0.33 6.43
CA LEU A 93 22.50 -1.01 5.13
C LEU A 93 23.28 -0.23 4.07
N PRO A 94 24.62 -0.26 4.10
CA PRO A 94 25.46 0.43 3.11
C PRO A 94 25.30 -0.13 1.69
N GLU A 95 24.69 -1.31 1.51
CA GLU A 95 24.34 -1.91 0.24
C GLU A 95 23.23 -1.13 -0.49
N ALA A 96 22.37 -0.42 0.25
CA ALA A 96 21.28 0.36 -0.32
C ALA A 96 21.80 1.69 -0.89
N ASP A 97 21.54 1.93 -2.17
CA ASP A 97 21.90 3.19 -2.83
C ASP A 97 20.92 4.33 -2.48
N GLN A 98 19.70 3.98 -2.04
CA GLN A 98 18.67 4.94 -1.62
C GLN A 98 17.72 4.31 -0.61
N ILE A 99 17.47 5.02 0.49
CA ILE A 99 16.34 4.76 1.39
C ILE A 99 15.26 5.81 1.07
N ALA A 100 14.11 5.36 0.58
CA ALA A 100 13.00 6.19 0.13
C ALA A 100 11.76 5.95 0.99
N GLY A 101 11.47 6.80 1.95
CA GLY A 101 10.21 6.78 2.69
C GLY A 101 9.00 6.99 1.78
N PHE A 102 7.80 6.98 2.35
CA PHE A 102 6.57 7.21 1.58
C PHE A 102 6.59 8.60 0.92
N GLY A 103 6.27 8.65 -0.37
CA GLY A 103 6.27 9.89 -1.14
C GLY A 103 7.64 10.40 -1.57
N VAL A 104 8.73 9.68 -1.25
CA VAL A 104 10.06 10.01 -1.75
C VAL A 104 10.23 9.36 -3.13
N PRO A 105 10.54 10.16 -4.18
CA PRO A 105 10.73 9.63 -5.52
C PRO A 105 11.90 8.65 -5.61
N ILE A 106 11.70 7.58 -6.37
CA ILE A 106 12.76 6.64 -6.68
C ILE A 106 13.68 7.27 -7.73
N GLN A 107 14.96 7.39 -7.39
CA GLN A 107 15.95 7.94 -8.29
C GLN A 107 16.42 6.88 -9.28
N VAL A 108 16.29 7.18 -10.57
CA VAL A 108 16.76 6.35 -11.67
C VAL A 108 18.04 6.97 -12.25
N GLY A 109 19.17 6.25 -12.16
CA GLY A 109 20.47 6.73 -12.63
C GLY A 109 21.20 7.67 -11.65
N ARG A 110 22.40 8.15 -12.06
CA ARG A 110 23.27 9.02 -11.24
C ARG A 110 22.81 10.48 -11.15
N LYS A 111 21.89 10.90 -11.99
CA LYS A 111 21.31 12.24 -11.92
C LYS A 111 20.02 12.16 -11.14
N PRO A 112 19.84 12.97 -10.08
CA PRO A 112 18.54 13.07 -9.46
C PRO A 112 17.56 13.53 -10.53
N ILE A 113 16.49 12.75 -10.74
CA ILE A 113 15.35 13.26 -11.48
C ILE A 113 14.89 14.47 -10.66
N LYS A 114 14.83 15.65 -11.30
CA LYS A 114 14.20 16.81 -10.70
C LYS A 114 12.71 16.49 -10.51
N VAL A 115 12.40 15.77 -9.46
CA VAL A 115 11.03 15.72 -8.98
C VAL A 115 10.84 17.05 -8.25
N THR A 116 10.07 17.91 -8.85
CA THR A 116 9.66 19.18 -8.28
C THR A 116 8.70 18.90 -7.13
N GLY A 117 9.26 18.77 -5.93
CA GLY A 117 8.51 18.57 -4.68
C GLY A 117 8.42 17.12 -4.23
N ALA A 118 8.48 16.89 -2.91
CA ALA A 118 8.08 15.63 -2.33
C ALA A 118 6.57 15.45 -2.56
N VAL A 119 6.15 14.31 -3.11
CA VAL A 119 4.73 13.97 -3.22
C VAL A 119 4.22 13.79 -1.78
N PRO A 120 3.19 14.52 -1.33
CA PRO A 120 2.62 14.29 -0.02
C PRO A 120 2.24 12.83 0.18
N LYS A 121 2.40 12.29 1.40
CA LYS A 121 2.20 10.86 1.70
C LYS A 121 0.84 10.32 1.20
N PHE A 122 -0.21 11.10 1.28
CA PHE A 122 -1.54 10.68 0.82
C PHE A 122 -1.72 10.73 -0.71
N ASP A 123 -0.95 11.55 -1.43
CA ASP A 123 -1.04 11.61 -2.90
C ASP A 123 -0.52 10.33 -3.57
N LEU A 124 0.29 9.52 -2.87
CA LEU A 124 0.64 8.18 -3.33
C LEU A 124 -0.59 7.32 -3.63
N LEU A 125 -1.68 7.55 -2.91
CA LEU A 125 -2.95 6.84 -3.11
C LEU A 125 -3.58 7.12 -4.47
N ASN A 126 -3.31 8.30 -5.05
CA ASN A 126 -3.90 8.73 -6.32
C ASN A 126 -2.95 8.61 -7.53
N LEU A 127 -1.74 8.05 -7.33
CA LEU A 127 -0.83 7.78 -8.45
C LEU A 127 -1.41 6.71 -9.38
N PRO A 128 -1.07 6.76 -10.68
CA PRO A 128 -1.49 5.73 -11.63
C PRO A 128 -0.87 4.38 -11.27
N ARG A 129 -1.57 3.32 -11.63
CA ARG A 129 -1.09 1.94 -11.51
C ARG A 129 -1.40 1.17 -12.80
N PRO A 130 -0.65 0.09 -13.11
CA PRO A 130 -0.99 -0.74 -14.24
C PRO A 130 -2.32 -1.48 -14.00
N LYS A 131 -2.94 -1.96 -15.09
CA LYS A 131 -4.05 -2.91 -14.97
C LYS A 131 -3.60 -4.15 -14.23
N SER A 132 -4.49 -4.73 -13.43
CA SER A 132 -4.20 -5.99 -12.75
C SER A 132 -4.01 -7.13 -13.76
N SER A 133 -3.06 -8.02 -13.50
CA SER A 133 -2.91 -9.28 -14.22
C SER A 133 -3.77 -10.40 -13.63
N SER A 134 -4.38 -10.16 -12.47
CA SER A 134 -5.27 -11.08 -11.76
C SER A 134 -6.73 -10.71 -11.99
N PRO A 135 -7.70 -11.64 -11.81
CA PRO A 135 -9.12 -11.32 -11.92
C PRO A 135 -9.65 -10.46 -10.75
N TRP A 136 -8.78 -10.05 -9.85
CA TRP A 136 -9.05 -9.22 -8.69
C TRP A 136 -7.97 -8.16 -8.49
N ALA A 137 -8.28 -7.11 -7.71
CA ALA A 137 -7.33 -6.07 -7.34
C ALA A 137 -7.60 -5.53 -5.93
N TYR A 138 -6.54 -5.17 -5.22
CA TYR A 138 -6.65 -4.37 -3.99
C TYR A 138 -6.87 -2.90 -4.34
N ILE A 139 -7.78 -2.25 -3.65
CA ILE A 139 -7.97 -0.79 -3.69
C ILE A 139 -7.78 -0.24 -2.29
N LYS A 140 -6.76 0.59 -2.11
CA LYS A 140 -6.51 1.27 -0.84
C LYS A 140 -7.38 2.51 -0.76
N ILE A 141 -8.30 2.55 0.23
CA ILE A 141 -9.30 3.62 0.37
C ILE A 141 -8.90 4.70 1.39
N ALA A 142 -7.97 4.37 2.28
CA ALA A 142 -7.42 5.31 3.25
C ALA A 142 -5.97 4.94 3.60
N GLU A 143 -5.22 5.88 4.15
CA GLU A 143 -3.87 5.71 4.69
C GLU A 143 -3.84 6.17 6.15
N GLY A 144 -2.97 5.54 6.97
CA GLY A 144 -2.84 5.88 8.38
C GLY A 144 -3.92 5.26 9.27
N CYS A 145 -3.82 5.48 10.58
CA CYS A 145 -4.73 4.90 11.56
C CYS A 145 -4.74 5.74 12.85
N ASP A 146 -5.93 6.08 13.34
CA ASP A 146 -6.13 6.84 14.58
C ASP A 146 -6.26 5.96 15.83
N ARG A 147 -6.10 4.62 15.68
CA ARG A 147 -6.17 3.69 16.81
C ARG A 147 -4.94 3.79 17.69
N SER A 148 -5.17 3.64 19.00
CA SER A 148 -4.14 3.63 20.05
C SER A 148 -3.83 2.21 20.56
N CYS A 149 -3.75 1.22 19.68
CA CYS A 149 -3.42 -0.15 20.05
C CYS A 149 -2.00 -0.24 20.64
N GLY A 150 -1.87 -0.71 21.90
CA GLY A 150 -0.62 -0.66 22.64
C GLY A 150 0.58 -1.43 22.06
N PHE A 151 0.33 -2.34 21.13
CA PHE A 151 1.37 -3.13 20.44
C PHE A 151 1.67 -2.64 19.01
N CYS A 152 0.88 -1.69 18.47
CA CYS A 152 0.93 -1.33 17.07
C CYS A 152 1.70 -0.03 16.83
N ALA A 153 2.76 -0.12 16.03
CA ALA A 153 3.56 1.03 15.66
C ALA A 153 3.07 1.77 14.40
N ILE A 154 2.01 1.30 13.73
CA ILE A 154 1.52 1.87 12.47
C ILE A 154 1.26 3.38 12.55
N PRO A 155 0.56 3.91 13.57
CA PRO A 155 0.31 5.35 13.65
C PRO A 155 1.60 6.20 13.67
N SER A 156 2.69 5.68 14.24
CA SER A 156 3.94 6.45 14.39
C SER A 156 4.66 6.70 13.06
N PHE A 157 4.44 5.88 12.03
CA PHE A 157 5.12 6.03 10.74
C PHE A 157 4.16 6.17 9.54
N ARG A 158 2.92 5.68 9.62
CA ARG A 158 1.91 5.94 8.58
C ARG A 158 1.05 7.16 8.87
N GLY A 159 1.12 7.68 10.10
CA GLY A 159 0.40 8.88 10.52
C GLY A 159 -1.09 8.64 10.82
N PRO A 160 -1.84 9.74 11.05
CA PRO A 160 -3.28 9.69 11.26
C PRO A 160 -3.99 9.20 10.01
N GLN A 161 -5.23 8.74 10.17
CA GLN A 161 -6.04 8.30 9.04
C GLN A 161 -6.37 9.47 8.11
N VAL A 162 -6.20 9.22 6.80
CA VAL A 162 -6.59 10.12 5.71
C VAL A 162 -7.38 9.32 4.69
N SER A 163 -8.68 9.60 4.60
CA SER A 163 -9.59 8.95 3.66
C SER A 163 -9.48 9.56 2.26
N ARG A 164 -9.52 8.72 1.24
CA ARG A 164 -9.54 9.15 -0.17
C ARG A 164 -10.92 9.64 -0.59
N ASP A 165 -10.96 10.46 -1.62
CA ASP A 165 -12.21 10.87 -2.26
C ASP A 165 -12.90 9.66 -2.93
N VAL A 166 -14.22 9.58 -2.79
CA VAL A 166 -15.03 8.52 -3.41
C VAL A 166 -14.82 8.49 -4.92
N SER A 167 -14.82 9.65 -5.58
CA SER A 167 -14.61 9.74 -7.03
C SER A 167 -13.25 9.18 -7.48
N ALA A 168 -12.19 9.42 -6.72
CA ALA A 168 -10.85 8.87 -7.01
C ALA A 168 -10.80 7.35 -6.83
N ILE A 169 -11.50 6.82 -5.82
CA ILE A 169 -11.60 5.38 -5.59
C ILE A 169 -12.37 4.71 -6.74
N LEU A 170 -13.54 5.24 -7.11
CA LEU A 170 -14.38 4.67 -8.18
C LEU A 170 -13.67 4.74 -9.54
N ALA A 171 -12.96 5.83 -9.84
CA ALA A 171 -12.15 5.93 -11.05
C ALA A 171 -11.02 4.88 -11.08
N GLU A 172 -10.40 4.57 -9.94
CA GLU A 172 -9.38 3.51 -9.87
C GLU A 172 -10.01 2.11 -10.02
N VAL A 173 -11.20 1.87 -9.46
CA VAL A 173 -11.97 0.62 -9.66
C VAL A 173 -12.24 0.39 -11.15
N GLU A 174 -12.70 1.41 -11.86
CA GLU A 174 -12.92 1.34 -13.32
C GLU A 174 -11.61 1.07 -14.08
N GLN A 175 -10.53 1.75 -13.70
CA GLN A 175 -9.21 1.62 -14.35
C GLN A 175 -8.63 0.21 -14.26
N VAL A 176 -8.74 -0.45 -13.10
CA VAL A 176 -8.14 -1.78 -12.90
C VAL A 176 -8.88 -2.88 -13.66
N ASP A 177 -10.15 -2.68 -13.99
CA ASP A 177 -10.96 -3.52 -14.91
C ASP A 177 -10.93 -5.00 -14.52
N VAL A 178 -11.36 -5.30 -13.29
CA VAL A 178 -11.37 -6.66 -12.71
C VAL A 178 -12.75 -7.06 -12.22
N ARG A 179 -12.96 -8.35 -11.96
CA ARG A 179 -14.25 -8.87 -11.47
C ARG A 179 -14.42 -8.77 -9.96
N GLU A 180 -13.30 -8.73 -9.22
CA GLU A 180 -13.33 -8.64 -7.76
C GLU A 180 -12.45 -7.49 -7.27
N ILE A 181 -13.03 -6.65 -6.40
CA ILE A 181 -12.31 -5.60 -5.68
C ILE A 181 -12.17 -6.00 -4.21
N VAL A 182 -10.95 -5.85 -3.70
CA VAL A 182 -10.66 -6.03 -2.28
C VAL A 182 -10.28 -4.67 -1.70
N LEU A 183 -11.20 -4.08 -0.93
CA LEU A 183 -10.98 -2.80 -0.26
C LEU A 183 -10.04 -2.98 0.93
N VAL A 184 -9.01 -2.13 1.02
CA VAL A 184 -8.00 -2.19 2.09
C VAL A 184 -7.71 -0.81 2.68
N ALA A 185 -7.47 -0.77 3.99
CA ALA A 185 -6.94 0.36 4.75
C ALA A 185 -6.24 -0.19 6.01
N GLN A 186 -5.70 0.64 6.86
CA GLN A 186 -5.20 0.21 8.18
C GLN A 186 -6.37 -0.06 9.15
N ASP A 187 -7.41 0.77 9.06
CA ASP A 187 -8.71 0.61 9.73
C ASP A 187 -9.82 0.98 8.73
N LEU A 188 -10.35 -0.02 8.06
CA LEU A 188 -11.27 0.20 6.94
C LEU A 188 -12.62 0.71 7.42
N ALA A 189 -13.12 0.24 8.57
CA ALA A 189 -14.41 0.66 9.11
C ALA A 189 -14.44 2.14 9.57
N SER A 190 -13.27 2.76 9.70
CA SER A 190 -13.15 4.19 10.03
C SER A 190 -13.10 5.11 8.81
N TYR A 191 -13.24 4.59 7.58
CA TYR A 191 -13.26 5.41 6.36
C TYR A 191 -14.29 6.55 6.46
N GLY A 192 -13.84 7.78 6.18
CA GLY A 192 -14.64 8.99 6.18
C GLY A 192 -14.83 9.66 7.56
N LYS A 193 -14.39 9.03 8.67
CA LYS A 193 -14.50 9.65 10.01
C LYS A 193 -13.58 10.87 10.19
N ASP A 194 -12.49 10.93 9.45
CA ASP A 194 -11.56 12.07 9.39
C ASP A 194 -12.12 13.25 8.57
N ARG A 195 -13.14 13.02 7.74
CA ARG A 195 -13.76 14.02 6.85
C ARG A 195 -15.30 13.95 6.87
N PRO A 196 -15.94 14.06 8.06
CA PRO A 196 -17.38 13.84 8.20
C PRO A 196 -18.24 14.84 7.44
N ASP A 197 -17.78 16.09 7.29
CA ASP A 197 -18.50 17.14 6.57
C ASP A 197 -18.50 16.96 5.05
N GLU A 198 -17.46 16.27 4.52
CA GLU A 198 -17.28 16.07 3.09
C GLU A 198 -17.82 14.71 2.63
N LEU A 199 -17.54 13.65 3.41
CA LEU A 199 -17.90 12.28 3.05
C LEU A 199 -19.21 11.80 3.70
N GLY A 200 -19.62 12.43 4.80
CA GLY A 200 -20.85 12.12 5.51
C GLY A 200 -20.72 10.94 6.49
N ALA A 201 -21.66 10.86 7.42
CA ALA A 201 -21.77 9.72 8.34
C ALA A 201 -22.13 8.45 7.55
N GLY A 202 -21.45 7.33 7.87
CA GLY A 202 -21.68 6.06 7.16
C GLY A 202 -21.09 5.99 5.75
N SER A 203 -20.14 6.87 5.42
CA SER A 203 -19.50 6.94 4.10
C SER A 203 -18.90 5.60 3.64
N ILE A 204 -18.42 4.75 4.55
CA ILE A 204 -17.97 3.39 4.21
C ILE A 204 -19.09 2.52 3.63
N VAL A 205 -20.31 2.63 4.19
CA VAL A 205 -21.47 1.86 3.73
C VAL A 205 -21.84 2.24 2.29
N GLN A 206 -21.86 3.56 2.02
CA GLN A 206 -22.17 4.04 0.68
C GLN A 206 -21.07 3.67 -0.31
N LEU A 207 -19.79 3.80 0.06
CA LEU A 207 -18.66 3.40 -0.78
C LEU A 207 -18.72 1.91 -1.14
N VAL A 208 -19.03 1.03 -0.18
CA VAL A 208 -19.19 -0.41 -0.43
C VAL A 208 -20.30 -0.67 -1.45
N ARG A 209 -21.44 0.02 -1.33
CA ARG A 209 -22.56 -0.09 -2.28
C ARG A 209 -22.17 0.40 -3.68
N ASP A 210 -21.50 1.54 -3.76
CA ASP A 210 -21.07 2.12 -5.03
C ASP A 210 -20.08 1.19 -5.75
N VAL A 211 -19.06 0.69 -5.06
CA VAL A 211 -18.11 -0.27 -5.64
C VAL A 211 -18.80 -1.59 -6.04
N SER A 212 -19.74 -2.10 -5.20
CA SER A 212 -20.49 -3.32 -5.50
C SER A 212 -21.41 -3.18 -6.73
N SER A 213 -21.76 -1.96 -7.12
CA SER A 213 -22.52 -1.72 -8.36
C SER A 213 -21.66 -1.80 -9.63
N MET A 214 -20.33 -1.77 -9.49
CA MET A 214 -19.37 -1.74 -10.60
C MET A 214 -18.72 -3.09 -10.89
N VAL A 215 -18.67 -4.00 -9.92
CA VAL A 215 -17.97 -5.28 -10.03
C VAL A 215 -18.81 -6.43 -9.46
N ASP A 216 -18.45 -7.66 -9.82
CA ASP A 216 -19.21 -8.85 -9.39
C ASP A 216 -19.05 -9.12 -7.88
N TRP A 217 -17.87 -8.87 -7.33
CA TRP A 217 -17.51 -9.20 -5.95
C TRP A 217 -16.70 -8.09 -5.27
N VAL A 218 -17.05 -7.79 -4.01
CA VAL A 218 -16.29 -6.86 -3.17
C VAL A 218 -15.97 -7.52 -1.84
N ARG A 219 -14.70 -7.47 -1.44
CA ARG A 219 -14.25 -7.85 -0.09
C ARG A 219 -13.74 -6.66 0.67
N LEU A 220 -13.87 -6.73 1.99
CA LEU A 220 -13.34 -5.74 2.93
C LEU A 220 -12.36 -6.44 3.85
N LEU A 221 -11.13 -5.90 3.95
CA LEU A 221 -10.12 -6.39 4.88
C LEU A 221 -9.83 -5.36 5.97
N TYR A 222 -9.36 -5.87 7.12
CA TYR A 222 -8.96 -5.04 8.27
C TYR A 222 -10.12 -4.26 8.90
N LEU A 223 -11.20 -4.97 9.18
CA LEU A 223 -12.34 -4.45 9.92
C LEU A 223 -12.06 -4.50 11.43
N TYR A 224 -12.39 -3.42 12.12
CA TYR A 224 -12.31 -3.38 13.57
C TYR A 224 -13.70 -3.65 14.16
N PRO A 225 -13.85 -4.65 15.06
CA PRO A 225 -15.16 -5.12 15.50
C PRO A 225 -16.07 -4.05 16.12
N SER A 226 -15.50 -3.07 16.85
CA SER A 226 -16.29 -2.01 17.49
C SER A 226 -16.96 -1.04 16.50
N ASP A 227 -16.54 -1.03 15.25
CA ASP A 227 -17.04 -0.10 14.22
C ASP A 227 -17.94 -0.80 13.19
N LEU A 228 -18.28 -2.06 13.43
CA LEU A 228 -19.27 -2.77 12.62
C LEU A 228 -20.67 -2.33 13.04
N SER A 229 -21.30 -1.46 12.24
CA SER A 229 -22.73 -1.18 12.37
C SER A 229 -23.56 -2.23 11.62
N ASP A 230 -24.84 -2.33 11.96
CA ASP A 230 -25.77 -3.24 11.27
C ASP A 230 -25.84 -2.91 9.78
N GLU A 231 -25.82 -1.60 9.42
CA GLU A 231 -25.84 -1.14 8.04
C GLU A 231 -24.58 -1.54 7.27
N LEU A 232 -23.41 -1.56 7.92
CA LEU A 232 -22.17 -2.03 7.30
C LEU A 232 -22.19 -3.55 7.12
N ILE A 233 -22.69 -4.28 8.11
CA ILE A 233 -22.88 -5.74 8.01
C ILE A 233 -23.80 -6.07 6.83
N ASP A 234 -24.95 -5.42 6.72
CA ASP A 234 -25.89 -5.62 5.62
C ASP A 234 -25.26 -5.30 4.26
N ALA A 235 -24.48 -4.19 4.18
CA ALA A 235 -23.77 -3.85 2.97
C ALA A 235 -22.74 -4.92 2.58
N ILE A 236 -21.98 -5.48 3.52
CA ILE A 236 -21.01 -6.56 3.28
C ILE A 236 -21.73 -7.83 2.82
N LEU A 237 -22.84 -8.19 3.44
CA LEU A 237 -23.63 -9.36 3.04
C LEU A 237 -24.17 -9.24 1.60
N ALA A 238 -24.39 -8.02 1.13
CA ALA A 238 -24.88 -7.73 -0.22
C ALA A 238 -23.78 -7.68 -1.31
N THR A 239 -22.49 -7.78 -0.96
CA THR A 239 -21.36 -7.64 -1.93
C THR A 239 -21.17 -8.85 -2.87
N GLY A 240 -21.96 -9.90 -2.74
CA GLY A 240 -21.72 -11.19 -3.40
C GLY A 240 -20.66 -12.06 -2.70
N VAL A 241 -19.91 -11.53 -1.76
CA VAL A 241 -18.93 -12.25 -0.92
C VAL A 241 -19.15 -11.90 0.56
N PRO A 242 -19.97 -12.62 1.29
CA PRO A 242 -20.23 -12.39 2.71
C PRO A 242 -19.02 -12.82 3.55
N TYR A 243 -17.95 -12.03 3.47
CA TYR A 243 -16.67 -12.30 4.12
C TYR A 243 -16.30 -11.18 5.08
N PHE A 244 -15.92 -11.53 6.31
CA PHE A 244 -15.52 -10.61 7.35
C PHE A 244 -14.08 -10.90 7.79
N ASP A 245 -13.17 -9.99 7.51
CA ASP A 245 -11.80 -9.99 8.03
C ASP A 245 -11.74 -9.12 9.27
N LEU A 246 -11.87 -9.75 10.44
CA LEU A 246 -12.01 -9.08 11.72
C LEU A 246 -10.72 -9.14 12.53
N SER A 247 -10.27 -8.01 13.04
CA SER A 247 -9.15 -7.91 14.00
C SER A 247 -9.61 -8.30 15.41
N LEU A 248 -9.97 -9.56 15.62
CA LEU A 248 -10.35 -10.11 16.93
C LEU A 248 -9.09 -10.36 17.77
N GLN A 249 -8.72 -9.40 18.62
CA GLN A 249 -7.52 -9.49 19.45
C GLN A 249 -7.69 -10.45 20.62
N HIS A 250 -8.90 -10.55 21.18
CA HIS A 250 -9.21 -11.39 22.33
C HIS A 250 -10.70 -11.78 22.37
N VAL A 251 -11.00 -12.95 22.93
CA VAL A 251 -12.38 -13.47 23.08
C VAL A 251 -12.85 -13.60 24.53
N SER A 252 -12.02 -13.22 25.49
CA SER A 252 -12.37 -13.27 26.91
C SER A 252 -13.29 -12.11 27.30
N LYS A 253 -14.26 -12.40 28.20
CA LYS A 253 -15.12 -11.36 28.81
C LYS A 253 -14.38 -10.42 29.77
N ALA A 254 -13.13 -10.74 30.15
CA ALA A 254 -12.32 -9.97 31.10
C ALA A 254 -11.44 -8.90 30.45
N HIS A 255 -11.50 -8.78 29.14
CA HIS A 255 -10.73 -7.79 28.36
C HIS A 255 -11.63 -7.02 27.43
#